data_b6273efd29fbf6a2a1d1bf790b8e8fd2
#
_entry.id   b6273efd29fbf6a2a1d1bf790b8e8fd2
#
_cell.length_a   1.000
_cell.length_b   1.000
_cell.length_c   1.000
_cell.angle_alpha   90.00
_cell.angle_beta   90.00
_cell.angle_gamma   90.00
#
_symmetry.space_group_name_H-M   'P 1'
#
loop_
_entity.id
_entity.type
_entity.pdbx_description
1 polymer ?
#
loop_
_entity_poly.entity_id
_entity_poly.type
_entity_poly.pdbx_seq_one_letter_code
_entity_poly.pdbx_strand_id
1 'polypeptide(L)'
;NNQNYGTDAILSSNACLDKLGIPHVGTGVNRAAARASAVIERNGTRFGFLQRTSQYWPNHHEAGEMHPGVAVVKAYTAYQPVYYKDGTLPPNRPGTPPKILTWCDRQYLEWFKEDIRELRKKSDVVVSSHHMGHRGDILDFQQEIAHTAIDEGADVVMAHAEHYPLAVEIYKGKPIYYGLGSFCFIKSNKRFLKGWVGMMARVSFDDGKIAKMGFSLVRQLDSTEVVIRPVNEEQAALDEIKALSKRFGTKFEVSGDEVFISA
;
A
#
# COMPACT_ATOMS: atom_id res chain seq x y z
N ASN A 1 11.92 -3.33 0.35
CA ASN A 1 13.36 -3.03 0.13
C ASN A 1 14.33 -4.02 0.79
N ASN A 2 13.84 -5.15 1.30
CA ASN A 2 14.69 -6.15 1.99
C ASN A 2 15.83 -6.68 1.12
N GLN A 3 15.71 -6.61 -0.20
CA GLN A 3 16.70 -7.13 -1.11
C GLN A 3 17.75 -6.11 -1.57
N ASN A 4 17.77 -4.91 -1.04
CA ASN A 4 18.81 -3.91 -1.39
C ASN A 4 20.23 -4.39 -1.08
N TYR A 5 20.37 -5.37 -0.17
CA TYR A 5 21.63 -6.00 0.22
C TYR A 5 21.72 -7.48 -0.21
N GLY A 6 20.89 -7.90 -1.17
CA GLY A 6 20.90 -9.24 -1.75
C GLY A 6 20.07 -10.27 -0.99
N THR A 7 20.12 -11.50 -1.49
CA THR A 7 19.35 -12.65 -1.01
C THR A 7 19.63 -12.98 0.45
N ASP A 8 20.90 -12.93 0.88
CA ASP A 8 21.32 -13.25 2.24
C ASP A 8 20.68 -12.29 3.26
N ALA A 9 20.44 -11.03 2.88
CA ALA A 9 19.78 -10.08 3.74
C ALA A 9 18.29 -10.45 3.98
N ILE A 10 17.60 -10.99 2.99
CA ILE A 10 16.24 -11.52 3.15
C ILE A 10 16.25 -12.69 4.13
N LEU A 11 17.10 -13.68 3.89
CA LEU A 11 17.17 -14.88 4.72
C LEU A 11 17.54 -14.55 6.15
N SER A 12 18.54 -13.69 6.35
CA SER A 12 18.96 -13.22 7.66
C SER A 12 17.84 -12.44 8.39
N SER A 13 17.12 -11.57 7.68
CA SER A 13 16.01 -10.81 8.27
C SER A 13 14.87 -11.73 8.70
N ASN A 14 14.48 -12.68 7.84
CA ASN A 14 13.44 -13.65 8.15
C ASN A 14 13.83 -14.50 9.37
N ALA A 15 15.07 -15.05 9.38
CA ALA A 15 15.57 -15.82 10.51
C ALA A 15 15.60 -15.03 11.83
N CYS A 16 15.89 -13.72 11.75
CA CYS A 16 15.85 -12.86 12.93
C CYS A 16 14.43 -12.69 13.46
N LEU A 17 13.44 -12.46 12.58
CA LEU A 17 12.04 -12.35 12.95
C LEU A 17 11.51 -13.67 13.52
N ASP A 18 11.85 -14.81 12.89
CA ASP A 18 11.47 -16.14 13.37
C ASP A 18 12.01 -16.40 14.80
N LYS A 19 13.29 -16.06 15.04
CA LYS A 19 13.91 -16.18 16.37
C LYS A 19 13.21 -15.34 17.43
N LEU A 20 12.63 -14.20 17.03
CA LEU A 20 11.88 -13.31 17.92
C LEU A 20 10.40 -13.70 18.02
N GLY A 21 9.93 -14.72 17.30
CA GLY A 21 8.53 -15.11 17.23
C GLY A 21 7.64 -14.05 16.57
N ILE A 22 8.21 -13.20 15.69
CA ILE A 22 7.48 -12.16 14.98
C ILE A 22 7.04 -12.68 13.62
N PRO A 23 5.73 -12.87 13.38
CA PRO A 23 5.23 -13.26 12.07
C PRO A 23 5.59 -12.24 11.00
N HIS A 24 6.00 -12.71 9.83
CA HIS A 24 6.35 -11.84 8.70
C HIS A 24 5.77 -12.37 7.39
N VAL A 25 5.60 -11.50 6.40
CA VAL A 25 5.00 -11.80 5.11
C VAL A 25 5.70 -11.06 3.97
N GLY A 26 5.58 -11.58 2.76
CA GLY A 26 6.04 -10.92 1.53
C GLY A 26 7.48 -11.25 1.11
N THR A 27 8.19 -12.07 1.88
CA THR A 27 9.54 -12.56 1.58
C THR A 27 9.65 -14.04 1.92
N GLY A 28 10.49 -14.79 1.22
CA GLY A 28 10.67 -16.22 1.49
C GLY A 28 11.81 -16.86 0.74
N VAL A 29 12.13 -18.09 1.11
CA VAL A 29 13.18 -18.91 0.48
C VAL A 29 12.84 -19.33 -0.94
N ASN A 30 11.60 -19.22 -1.34
CA ASN A 30 11.10 -19.47 -2.69
C ASN A 30 9.75 -18.73 -2.87
N ARG A 31 9.16 -18.82 -4.08
CA ARG A 31 7.89 -18.15 -4.41
C ARG A 31 6.75 -18.56 -3.49
N ALA A 32 6.62 -19.82 -3.15
CA ALA A 32 5.56 -20.30 -2.27
C ALA A 32 5.69 -19.72 -0.86
N ALA A 33 6.89 -19.71 -0.29
CA ALA A 33 7.18 -19.12 1.01
C ALA A 33 7.00 -17.58 0.99
N ALA A 34 7.44 -16.90 -0.07
CA ALA A 34 7.26 -15.45 -0.18
C ALA A 34 5.79 -15.04 -0.29
N ARG A 35 4.96 -15.84 -0.95
CA ARG A 35 3.51 -15.63 -1.08
C ARG A 35 2.72 -15.99 0.17
N ALA A 36 3.32 -16.71 1.10
CA ALA A 36 2.65 -17.14 2.32
C ALA A 36 2.08 -15.97 3.11
N SER A 37 0.94 -16.20 3.72
CA SER A 37 0.25 -15.27 4.62
C SER A 37 0.55 -15.61 6.07
N ALA A 38 0.35 -14.63 6.96
CA ALA A 38 0.41 -14.82 8.40
C ALA A 38 -0.97 -14.58 9.02
N VAL A 39 -1.30 -15.32 10.07
CA VAL A 39 -2.51 -15.12 10.87
C VAL A 39 -2.11 -14.86 12.31
N ILE A 40 -2.64 -13.80 12.90
CA ILE A 40 -2.43 -13.41 14.29
C ILE A 40 -3.79 -13.39 14.97
N GLU A 41 -3.92 -14.12 16.05
CA GLU A 41 -5.13 -14.08 16.87
C GLU A 41 -5.00 -13.06 17.99
N ARG A 42 -5.98 -12.19 18.12
CA ARG A 42 -6.06 -11.19 19.18
C ARG A 42 -7.49 -11.05 19.66
N ASN A 43 -7.73 -11.23 20.96
CA ASN A 43 -9.05 -11.14 21.60
C ASN A 43 -10.11 -12.00 20.88
N GLY A 44 -9.74 -13.21 20.48
CA GLY A 44 -10.64 -14.15 19.79
C GLY A 44 -10.87 -13.85 18.31
N THR A 45 -10.29 -12.78 17.75
CA THR A 45 -10.37 -12.45 16.32
C THR A 45 -9.07 -12.82 15.60
N ARG A 46 -9.18 -13.54 14.49
CA ARG A 46 -8.05 -13.94 13.64
C ARG A 46 -7.82 -12.90 12.54
N PHE A 47 -6.73 -12.19 12.65
CA PHE A 47 -6.28 -11.22 11.66
C PHE A 47 -5.31 -11.88 10.68
N GLY A 48 -5.69 -11.95 9.42
CA GLY A 48 -4.86 -12.45 8.34
C GLY A 48 -4.13 -11.32 7.61
N PHE A 49 -2.85 -11.52 7.34
CA PHE A 49 -1.99 -10.56 6.65
C PHE A 49 -1.33 -11.18 5.43
N LEU A 50 -1.27 -10.44 4.35
CA LEU A 50 -0.40 -10.74 3.21
C LEU A 50 0.25 -9.45 2.68
N GLN A 51 1.41 -9.59 2.04
CA GLN A 51 2.18 -8.49 1.49
C GLN A 51 2.59 -8.79 0.06
N ARG A 52 2.49 -7.79 -0.83
CA ARG A 52 2.98 -7.84 -2.21
C ARG A 52 3.73 -6.56 -2.57
N THR A 53 4.61 -6.66 -3.56
CA THR A 53 5.25 -5.48 -4.15
C THR A 53 5.04 -5.46 -5.66
N SER A 54 4.83 -4.25 -6.21
CA SER A 54 4.91 -3.99 -7.66
C SER A 54 6.16 -3.17 -8.02
N GLN A 55 6.96 -2.81 -7.01
CA GLN A 55 8.21 -2.07 -7.17
C GLN A 55 9.37 -2.95 -6.69
N TYR A 56 10.14 -3.46 -7.64
CA TYR A 56 11.28 -4.34 -7.38
C TYR A 56 12.29 -4.21 -8.51
N TRP A 57 13.52 -4.57 -8.22
CA TRP A 57 14.55 -4.65 -9.26
C TRP A 57 14.36 -5.93 -10.08
N PRO A 58 14.42 -5.88 -11.43
CA PRO A 58 14.15 -7.04 -12.27
C PRO A 58 15.17 -8.17 -12.09
N ASN A 59 16.35 -7.86 -11.55
CA ASN A 59 17.43 -8.81 -11.37
C ASN A 59 17.30 -9.55 -10.04
N HIS A 60 16.66 -10.71 -10.04
CA HIS A 60 16.59 -11.68 -8.93
C HIS A 60 15.94 -11.19 -7.63
N HIS A 61 15.14 -10.11 -7.66
CA HIS A 61 14.39 -9.67 -6.46
C HIS A 61 13.11 -10.44 -6.25
N GLU A 62 12.43 -10.82 -7.33
CA GLU A 62 11.25 -11.66 -7.26
C GLU A 62 11.65 -13.07 -6.80
N ALA A 63 10.89 -13.64 -5.86
CA ALA A 63 11.08 -15.03 -5.45
C ALA A 63 10.73 -15.99 -6.60
N GLY A 64 11.67 -16.87 -6.92
CA GLY A 64 11.47 -17.94 -7.91
C GLY A 64 11.02 -19.24 -7.26
N GLU A 65 10.91 -20.29 -8.07
CA GLU A 65 10.58 -21.62 -7.56
C GLU A 65 11.63 -22.15 -6.58
N MET A 66 12.90 -21.89 -6.89
CA MET A 66 14.06 -22.44 -6.17
C MET A 66 14.99 -21.36 -5.62
N HIS A 67 14.61 -20.10 -5.64
CA HIS A 67 15.44 -19.02 -5.07
C HIS A 67 14.64 -18.04 -4.23
N PRO A 68 15.28 -17.50 -3.17
CA PRO A 68 14.66 -16.55 -2.26
C PRO A 68 14.36 -15.21 -2.92
N GLY A 69 13.36 -14.52 -2.42
CA GLY A 69 13.01 -13.19 -2.89
C GLY A 69 11.75 -12.63 -2.26
N VAL A 70 11.16 -11.64 -2.95
CA VAL A 70 9.95 -10.96 -2.55
C VAL A 70 8.74 -11.48 -3.32
N ALA A 71 7.57 -11.38 -2.72
CA ALA A 71 6.29 -11.69 -3.37
C ALA A 71 5.84 -10.50 -4.23
N VAL A 72 5.65 -10.74 -5.52
CA VAL A 72 5.35 -9.72 -6.53
C VAL A 72 3.92 -9.82 -7.03
N VAL A 73 3.29 -8.67 -7.28
CA VAL A 73 2.24 -8.50 -8.28
C VAL A 73 2.80 -7.62 -9.38
N LYS A 74 3.11 -8.22 -10.53
CA LYS A 74 3.71 -7.53 -11.66
C LYS A 74 2.73 -6.60 -12.35
N ALA A 75 3.20 -5.42 -12.74
CA ALA A 75 2.41 -4.46 -13.52
C ALA A 75 3.22 -3.91 -14.69
N TYR A 76 2.52 -3.45 -15.71
CA TYR A 76 3.08 -2.92 -16.94
C TYR A 76 2.65 -1.47 -17.16
N THR A 77 3.44 -0.75 -17.94
CA THR A 77 3.16 0.62 -18.36
C THR A 77 3.23 0.74 -19.87
N ALA A 78 2.27 1.44 -20.46
CA ALA A 78 2.31 1.90 -21.82
C ALA A 78 2.04 3.40 -21.91
N TYR A 79 2.49 4.01 -22.99
CA TYR A 79 2.32 5.44 -23.25
C TYR A 79 1.44 5.62 -24.47
N GLN A 80 0.28 6.25 -24.28
CA GLN A 80 -0.65 6.55 -25.38
C GLN A 80 -0.50 8.00 -25.82
N PRO A 81 -0.16 8.27 -27.08
CA PRO A 81 -0.19 9.64 -27.60
C PRO A 81 -1.56 10.27 -27.42
N VAL A 82 -1.59 11.54 -27.03
CA VAL A 82 -2.84 12.30 -26.91
C VAL A 82 -3.05 13.09 -28.19
N TYR A 83 -4.20 12.88 -28.83
CA TYR A 83 -4.66 13.61 -30.00
C TYR A 83 -5.87 14.46 -29.61
N TYR A 84 -5.80 15.76 -29.89
CA TYR A 84 -6.94 16.67 -29.69
C TYR A 84 -8.00 16.42 -30.80
N LYS A 85 -9.25 16.21 -30.39
CA LYS A 85 -10.36 15.91 -31.31
C LYS A 85 -11.38 17.06 -31.45
N ASP A 86 -11.21 18.13 -30.71
CA ASP A 86 -12.15 19.25 -30.64
C ASP A 86 -12.01 20.26 -31.80
N GLY A 87 -11.06 20.05 -32.70
CA GLY A 87 -10.82 20.92 -33.86
C GLY A 87 -10.17 22.28 -33.53
N THR A 88 -9.95 22.60 -32.25
CA THR A 88 -9.36 23.85 -31.82
C THR A 88 -7.82 23.82 -31.80
N LEU A 89 -7.25 22.62 -31.72
CA LEU A 89 -5.81 22.38 -31.68
C LEU A 89 -5.40 21.32 -32.71
N PRO A 90 -4.17 21.39 -33.22
CA PRO A 90 -3.65 20.34 -34.12
C PRO A 90 -3.76 18.97 -33.44
N PRO A 91 -4.18 17.91 -34.17
CA PRO A 91 -4.34 16.56 -33.62
C PRO A 91 -3.03 15.94 -33.13
N ASN A 92 -1.90 16.40 -33.63
CA ASN A 92 -0.58 16.04 -33.17
C ASN A 92 0.19 17.30 -32.77
N ARG A 93 0.49 17.43 -31.49
CA ARG A 93 1.19 18.61 -30.94
C ARG A 93 2.48 18.17 -30.27
N PRO A 94 3.65 18.52 -30.83
CA PRO A 94 4.94 18.20 -30.21
C PRO A 94 5.03 18.71 -28.75
N GLY A 95 5.58 17.89 -27.85
CA GLY A 95 5.71 18.22 -26.43
C GLY A 95 4.46 17.96 -25.58
N THR A 96 3.35 17.49 -26.16
CA THR A 96 2.19 17.06 -25.37
C THR A 96 2.53 15.77 -24.60
N PRO A 97 2.41 15.75 -23.26
CA PRO A 97 2.64 14.53 -22.48
C PRO A 97 1.69 13.40 -22.91
N PRO A 98 2.18 12.16 -23.03
CA PRO A 98 1.32 11.02 -23.32
C PRO A 98 0.44 10.69 -22.12
N LYS A 99 -0.69 10.01 -22.37
CA LYS A 99 -1.44 9.35 -21.31
C LYS A 99 -0.67 8.10 -20.87
N ILE A 100 -0.48 7.96 -19.57
CA ILE A 100 0.11 6.78 -18.95
C ILE A 100 -1.01 5.76 -18.74
N LEU A 101 -0.83 4.55 -19.30
CA LEU A 101 -1.72 3.41 -19.10
C LEU A 101 -0.96 2.36 -18.29
N THR A 102 -1.59 1.81 -17.28
CA THR A 102 -0.98 0.77 -16.44
C THR A 102 -1.98 -0.35 -16.19
N TRP A 103 -1.49 -1.59 -16.10
CA TRP A 103 -2.31 -2.77 -15.79
C TRP A 103 -1.47 -3.86 -15.15
N CYS A 104 -2.13 -4.77 -14.42
CA CYS A 104 -1.46 -5.92 -13.80
C CYS A 104 -1.25 -7.07 -14.80
N ASP A 105 -0.18 -7.83 -14.56
CA ASP A 105 0.00 -9.13 -15.20
C ASP A 105 -1.10 -10.10 -14.75
N ARG A 106 -1.74 -10.75 -15.71
CA ARG A 106 -2.90 -11.63 -15.47
C ARG A 106 -2.56 -12.80 -14.54
N GLN A 107 -1.42 -13.45 -14.76
CA GLN A 107 -1.02 -14.61 -13.97
C GLN A 107 -0.71 -14.22 -12.52
N TYR A 108 -0.01 -13.10 -12.32
CA TYR A 108 0.30 -12.60 -10.97
C TYR A 108 -0.95 -12.15 -10.24
N LEU A 109 -1.90 -11.58 -10.95
CA LEU A 109 -3.17 -11.17 -10.38
C LEU A 109 -4.01 -12.40 -9.96
N GLU A 110 -4.04 -13.47 -10.76
CA GLU A 110 -4.73 -14.72 -10.38
C GLU A 110 -4.08 -15.36 -9.15
N TRP A 111 -2.76 -15.46 -9.08
CA TRP A 111 -2.08 -15.94 -7.86
C TRP A 111 -2.40 -15.09 -6.63
N PHE A 112 -2.52 -13.78 -6.82
CA PHE A 112 -2.89 -12.87 -5.74
C PHE A 112 -4.33 -13.10 -5.25
N LYS A 113 -5.27 -13.29 -6.16
CA LYS A 113 -6.67 -13.65 -5.84
C LYS A 113 -6.75 -14.96 -5.05
N GLU A 114 -6.06 -15.99 -5.52
CA GLU A 114 -5.98 -17.28 -4.84
C GLU A 114 -5.49 -17.12 -3.39
N ASP A 115 -4.40 -16.37 -3.20
CA ASP A 115 -3.80 -16.16 -1.88
C ASP A 115 -4.76 -15.45 -0.92
N ILE A 116 -5.53 -14.46 -1.39
CA ILE A 116 -6.54 -13.77 -0.57
C ILE A 116 -7.69 -14.72 -0.20
N ARG A 117 -8.21 -15.48 -1.17
CA ARG A 117 -9.27 -16.45 -0.94
C ARG A 117 -8.86 -17.50 0.11
N GLU A 118 -7.63 -18.01 0.01
CA GLU A 118 -7.10 -18.99 0.98
C GLU A 118 -6.88 -18.35 2.36
N LEU A 119 -6.44 -17.10 2.41
CA LEU A 119 -6.29 -16.37 3.67
C LEU A 119 -7.65 -16.10 4.31
N ARG A 120 -8.67 -15.74 3.54
CA ARG A 120 -10.04 -15.50 4.02
C ARG A 120 -10.63 -16.72 4.73
N LYS A 121 -10.34 -17.94 4.28
CA LYS A 121 -10.82 -19.19 4.93
C LYS A 121 -10.27 -19.37 6.35
N LYS A 122 -9.13 -18.74 6.66
CA LYS A 122 -8.39 -18.88 7.94
C LYS A 122 -8.55 -17.69 8.87
N SER A 123 -9.16 -16.60 8.41
CA SER A 123 -9.15 -15.30 9.09
C SER A 123 -10.52 -14.66 9.15
N ASP A 124 -10.79 -13.99 10.25
CA ASP A 124 -12.02 -13.24 10.46
C ASP A 124 -11.89 -11.82 9.85
N VAL A 125 -10.66 -11.27 9.83
CA VAL A 125 -10.29 -10.03 9.19
C VAL A 125 -9.09 -10.27 8.30
N VAL A 126 -9.09 -9.75 7.05
CA VAL A 126 -7.98 -9.84 6.10
C VAL A 126 -7.45 -8.45 5.76
N VAL A 127 -6.15 -8.26 5.99
CA VAL A 127 -5.41 -7.04 5.67
C VAL A 127 -4.45 -7.32 4.51
N SER A 128 -4.62 -6.61 3.41
CA SER A 128 -3.76 -6.69 2.23
C SER A 128 -2.84 -5.48 2.18
N SER A 129 -1.52 -5.73 2.26
CA SER A 129 -0.49 -4.70 2.24
C SER A 129 0.28 -4.71 0.93
N HIS A 130 0.56 -3.51 0.38
CA HIS A 130 1.20 -3.37 -0.94
C HIS A 130 2.29 -2.32 -0.96
N HIS A 131 3.46 -2.70 -1.45
CA HIS A 131 4.54 -1.79 -1.80
C HIS A 131 4.41 -1.41 -3.29
N MET A 132 3.57 -0.41 -3.59
CA MET A 132 3.19 -0.04 -4.97
C MET A 132 3.06 1.47 -5.18
N GLY A 133 3.61 2.28 -4.27
CA GLY A 133 3.44 3.72 -4.29
C GLY A 133 4.00 4.34 -5.57
N HIS A 134 3.28 5.33 -6.08
CA HIS A 134 3.71 6.21 -7.15
C HIS A 134 3.40 7.64 -6.74
N ARG A 135 4.32 8.56 -6.98
CA ARG A 135 4.15 9.96 -6.59
C ARG A 135 3.17 10.64 -7.53
N GLY A 136 2.09 11.17 -6.98
CA GLY A 136 1.04 11.85 -7.71
C GLY A 136 -0.27 11.07 -7.75
N ASP A 137 -0.90 11.00 -8.93
CA ASP A 137 -2.19 10.33 -9.10
C ASP A 137 -2.11 8.82 -8.89
N ILE A 138 -3.22 8.26 -8.42
CA ILE A 138 -3.37 6.80 -8.32
C ILE A 138 -3.48 6.23 -9.73
N LEU A 139 -2.57 5.35 -10.07
CA LEU A 139 -2.52 4.67 -11.37
C LEU A 139 -3.50 3.50 -11.45
N ASP A 140 -3.89 3.13 -12.68
CA ASP A 140 -4.89 2.08 -12.90
C ASP A 140 -4.49 0.74 -12.27
N PHE A 141 -3.20 0.33 -12.35
CA PHE A 141 -2.72 -0.91 -11.73
C PHE A 141 -2.85 -0.91 -10.20
N GLN A 142 -2.66 0.25 -9.55
CA GLN A 142 -2.80 0.37 -8.10
C GLN A 142 -4.26 0.17 -7.68
N GLN A 143 -5.18 0.77 -8.44
CA GLN A 143 -6.60 0.61 -8.23
C GLN A 143 -7.04 -0.82 -8.56
N GLU A 144 -6.53 -1.44 -9.64
CA GLU A 144 -6.80 -2.84 -9.99
C GLU A 144 -6.39 -3.80 -8.87
N ILE A 145 -5.19 -3.65 -8.28
CA ILE A 145 -4.75 -4.45 -7.15
C ILE A 145 -5.65 -4.25 -5.93
N ALA A 146 -5.92 -2.99 -5.58
CA ALA A 146 -6.67 -2.66 -4.37
C ALA A 146 -8.13 -3.14 -4.45
N HIS A 147 -8.80 -2.92 -5.58
CA HIS A 147 -10.16 -3.41 -5.81
C HIS A 147 -10.20 -4.94 -5.84
N THR A 148 -9.25 -5.59 -6.54
CA THR A 148 -9.13 -7.05 -6.53
C THR A 148 -8.98 -7.59 -5.12
N ALA A 149 -8.16 -6.96 -4.27
CA ALA A 149 -8.01 -7.40 -2.88
C ALA A 149 -9.35 -7.42 -2.14
N ILE A 150 -10.11 -6.33 -2.23
CA ILE A 150 -11.43 -6.22 -1.57
C ILE A 150 -12.42 -7.22 -2.17
N ASP A 151 -12.44 -7.36 -3.48
CA ASP A 151 -13.38 -8.25 -4.19
C ASP A 151 -13.15 -9.73 -3.83
N GLU A 152 -11.90 -10.12 -3.58
CA GLU A 152 -11.52 -11.48 -3.20
C GLU A 152 -11.57 -11.74 -1.68
N GLY A 153 -11.92 -10.73 -0.87
CA GLY A 153 -12.22 -10.92 0.54
C GLY A 153 -11.32 -10.17 1.54
N ALA A 154 -10.46 -9.26 1.09
CA ALA A 154 -9.77 -8.36 2.01
C ALA A 154 -10.75 -7.36 2.66
N ASP A 155 -10.49 -6.98 3.90
CA ASP A 155 -11.27 -6.00 4.65
C ASP A 155 -10.58 -4.64 4.69
N VAL A 156 -9.26 -4.62 4.55
CA VAL A 156 -8.44 -3.40 4.53
C VAL A 156 -7.34 -3.55 3.49
N VAL A 157 -7.11 -2.51 2.71
CA VAL A 157 -5.93 -2.39 1.85
C VAL A 157 -5.06 -1.24 2.32
N MET A 158 -3.77 -1.51 2.52
CA MET A 158 -2.76 -0.52 2.89
C MET A 158 -1.63 -0.52 1.88
N ALA A 159 -1.41 0.61 1.20
CA ALA A 159 -0.29 0.75 0.29
C ALA A 159 0.75 1.76 0.80
N HIS A 160 1.96 1.60 0.33
CA HIS A 160 3.12 2.41 0.71
C HIS A 160 4.17 2.36 -0.40
N ALA A 161 5.30 3.04 -0.24
CA ALA A 161 6.48 3.18 -1.10
C ALA A 161 6.68 4.58 -1.69
N GLU A 162 5.63 5.38 -1.83
CA GLU A 162 5.66 6.75 -2.37
C GLU A 162 6.29 7.77 -1.42
N HIS A 163 6.37 7.44 -0.12
CA HIS A 163 6.87 8.28 0.96
C HIS A 163 6.03 9.54 1.27
N TYR A 164 4.80 9.63 0.76
CA TYR A 164 3.80 10.66 1.01
C TYR A 164 2.45 10.02 1.29
N PRO A 165 1.59 10.61 2.14
CA PRO A 165 0.19 10.24 2.20
C PRO A 165 -0.47 10.45 0.84
N LEU A 166 -1.21 9.45 0.38
CA LEU A 166 -1.99 9.52 -0.86
C LEU A 166 -3.49 9.46 -0.56
N ALA A 167 -4.27 9.25 -1.61
CA ALA A 167 -5.71 9.13 -1.52
C ALA A 167 -6.17 8.00 -0.58
N VAL A 168 -7.35 8.20 -0.02
CA VAL A 168 -8.13 7.18 0.68
C VAL A 168 -9.42 6.96 -0.08
N GLU A 169 -9.78 5.71 -0.31
CA GLU A 169 -11.02 5.29 -0.96
C GLU A 169 -11.83 4.39 -0.03
N ILE A 170 -13.16 4.51 -0.07
CA ILE A 170 -14.07 3.54 0.51
C ILE A 170 -14.71 2.74 -0.62
N TYR A 171 -14.19 1.55 -0.85
CA TYR A 171 -14.67 0.64 -1.90
C TYR A 171 -15.49 -0.49 -1.29
N LYS A 172 -16.76 -0.62 -1.67
CA LYS A 172 -17.71 -1.61 -1.11
C LYS A 172 -17.75 -1.59 0.43
N GLY A 173 -17.70 -0.39 1.02
CA GLY A 173 -17.73 -0.21 2.47
C GLY A 173 -16.41 -0.51 3.20
N LYS A 174 -15.31 -0.74 2.50
CA LYS A 174 -14.01 -1.12 3.04
C LYS A 174 -12.93 -0.09 2.68
N PRO A 175 -12.00 0.24 3.59
CA PRO A 175 -11.01 1.28 3.36
C PRO A 175 -9.83 0.79 2.51
N ILE A 176 -9.43 1.62 1.56
CA ILE A 176 -8.20 1.51 0.78
C ILE A 176 -7.37 2.76 1.06
N TYR A 177 -6.20 2.58 1.65
CA TYR A 177 -5.20 3.62 1.84
C TYR A 177 -4.14 3.46 0.75
N TYR A 178 -4.18 4.31 -0.27
CA TYR A 178 -3.27 4.19 -1.43
C TYR A 178 -1.83 4.59 -1.15
N GLY A 179 -1.58 5.27 -0.04
CA GLY A 179 -0.25 5.64 0.42
C GLY A 179 -0.25 6.08 1.86
N LEU A 180 0.45 5.34 2.71
CA LEU A 180 0.61 5.70 4.13
C LEU A 180 1.73 6.72 4.36
N GLY A 181 2.55 7.00 3.34
CA GLY A 181 3.73 7.83 3.52
C GLY A 181 4.83 7.14 4.34
N SER A 182 5.65 7.93 4.98
CA SER A 182 6.76 7.45 5.81
C SER A 182 6.43 7.54 7.29
N PHE A 183 6.67 6.46 8.03
CA PHE A 183 6.50 6.44 9.48
C PHE A 183 7.79 6.85 10.20
N CYS A 184 8.90 6.16 9.88
CA CYS A 184 10.21 6.42 10.48
C CYS A 184 11.32 6.19 9.46
N PHE A 185 12.30 7.10 9.43
CA PHE A 185 13.49 6.98 8.57
C PHE A 185 14.77 7.33 9.34
N ILE A 186 15.87 6.67 8.97
CA ILE A 186 17.18 6.98 9.56
C ILE A 186 17.65 8.37 9.05
N LYS A 187 18.09 9.22 9.98
CA LYS A 187 18.53 10.61 9.72
C LYS A 187 19.61 10.80 8.64
N SER A 188 20.37 9.76 8.31
CA SER A 188 21.44 9.84 7.30
C SER A 188 20.92 10.14 5.88
N ASN A 189 19.64 9.95 5.62
CA ASN A 189 19.06 10.20 4.31
C ASN A 189 18.42 11.59 4.24
N LYS A 190 19.26 12.64 4.09
CA LYS A 190 18.84 14.05 4.00
C LYS A 190 17.75 14.34 2.96
N ARG A 191 17.53 13.42 2.00
CA ARG A 191 16.52 13.57 0.93
C ARG A 191 15.09 13.50 1.46
N PHE A 192 14.86 12.86 2.61
CA PHE A 192 13.53 12.59 3.15
C PHE A 192 13.20 13.37 4.44
N LEU A 193 14.08 14.24 4.91
CA LEU A 193 14.07 14.75 6.28
C LEU A 193 13.39 16.10 6.51
N LYS A 194 12.94 16.83 5.49
CA LYS A 194 12.25 18.10 5.73
C LYS A 194 10.77 18.00 5.40
N GLY A 195 9.97 17.99 6.48
CA GLY A 195 8.55 18.31 6.38
C GLY A 195 7.62 17.18 5.93
N TRP A 196 8.05 15.92 5.91
CA TRP A 196 7.16 14.83 5.54
C TRP A 196 6.22 14.44 6.70
N VAL A 197 5.00 14.16 6.32
CA VAL A 197 3.96 13.63 7.19
C VAL A 197 3.68 12.20 6.76
N GLY A 198 3.47 11.31 7.72
CA GLY A 198 2.99 9.96 7.49
C GLY A 198 1.53 9.84 7.92
N MET A 199 0.88 8.79 7.45
CA MET A 199 -0.47 8.39 7.83
C MET A 199 -0.40 7.08 8.61
N MET A 200 -0.98 7.03 9.78
CA MET A 200 -1.19 5.82 10.54
C MET A 200 -2.66 5.41 10.41
N ALA A 201 -2.94 4.43 9.55
CA ALA A 201 -4.29 3.92 9.35
C ALA A 201 -4.83 3.28 10.64
N ARG A 202 -6.11 3.52 10.93
CA ARG A 202 -6.83 2.98 12.08
C ARG A 202 -8.15 2.38 11.61
N VAL A 203 -8.31 1.08 11.85
CA VAL A 203 -9.57 0.39 11.55
C VAL A 203 -9.92 -0.46 12.76
N SER A 204 -11.08 -0.21 13.34
CA SER A 204 -11.60 -0.98 14.46
C SER A 204 -12.62 -1.98 13.95
N PHE A 205 -12.61 -3.17 14.53
CA PHE A 205 -13.52 -4.26 14.21
C PHE A 205 -14.33 -4.64 15.43
N ASP A 206 -15.60 -4.94 15.20
CA ASP A 206 -16.51 -5.51 16.18
C ASP A 206 -17.16 -6.76 15.54
N ASP A 207 -16.98 -7.92 16.16
CA ASP A 207 -17.41 -9.21 15.65
C ASP A 207 -17.02 -9.43 14.16
N GLY A 208 -15.74 -9.15 13.83
CA GLY A 208 -15.19 -9.29 12.48
C GLY A 208 -15.68 -8.26 11.46
N LYS A 209 -16.52 -7.30 11.86
CA LYS A 209 -17.01 -6.22 10.98
C LYS A 209 -16.34 -4.90 11.30
N ILE A 210 -16.14 -4.08 10.28
CA ILE A 210 -15.59 -2.74 10.46
C ILE A 210 -16.58 -1.89 11.27
N ALA A 211 -16.14 -1.45 12.46
CA ALA A 211 -16.89 -0.55 13.33
C ALA A 211 -16.52 0.92 13.10
N LYS A 212 -15.21 1.18 12.93
CA LYS A 212 -14.69 2.54 12.65
C LYS A 212 -13.51 2.43 11.72
N MET A 213 -13.32 3.43 10.87
CA MET A 213 -12.17 3.55 9.97
C MET A 213 -11.71 5.00 9.89
N GLY A 214 -10.41 5.19 9.83
CA GLY A 214 -9.80 6.50 9.84
C GLY A 214 -8.28 6.42 9.87
N PHE A 215 -7.65 7.52 10.20
CA PHE A 215 -6.21 7.62 10.36
C PHE A 215 -5.82 8.75 11.29
N SER A 216 -4.58 8.69 11.80
CA SER A 216 -3.89 9.82 12.42
C SER A 216 -2.71 10.24 11.56
N LEU A 217 -2.34 11.51 11.62
CA LEU A 217 -1.14 12.02 10.98
C LEU A 217 0.06 11.90 11.93
N VAL A 218 1.21 11.52 11.41
CA VAL A 218 2.42 11.30 12.20
C VAL A 218 3.61 12.03 11.60
N ARG A 219 4.53 12.47 12.48
CA ARG A 219 5.83 13.03 12.09
C ARG A 219 6.94 12.39 12.89
N GLN A 220 8.06 12.23 12.24
CA GLN A 220 9.31 11.94 12.93
C GLN A 220 9.97 13.25 13.36
N LEU A 221 10.25 13.37 14.65
CA LEU A 221 10.97 14.50 15.23
C LEU A 221 12.49 14.38 14.96
N ASP A 222 13.22 15.44 15.27
CA ASP A 222 14.67 15.46 15.15
C ASP A 222 15.38 14.43 16.06
N SER A 223 14.72 14.01 17.15
CA SER A 223 15.14 12.94 18.06
C SER A 223 15.00 11.53 17.50
N THR A 224 14.46 11.33 16.29
CA THR A 224 14.01 10.04 15.72
C THR A 224 12.70 9.51 16.32
N GLU A 225 12.12 10.16 17.28
CA GLU A 225 10.81 9.85 17.83
C GLU A 225 9.72 10.11 16.79
N VAL A 226 8.76 9.20 16.69
CA VAL A 226 7.57 9.38 15.85
C VAL A 226 6.40 9.74 16.75
N VAL A 227 5.76 10.87 16.46
CA VAL A 227 4.65 11.39 17.24
C VAL A 227 3.39 11.52 16.39
N ILE A 228 2.24 11.30 17.02
CA ILE A 228 0.95 11.66 16.44
C ILE A 228 0.84 13.19 16.50
N ARG A 229 0.39 13.79 15.41
CA ARG A 229 0.24 15.23 15.29
C ARG A 229 -1.23 15.64 15.38
N PRO A 230 -1.56 16.71 16.10
CA PRO A 230 -2.86 17.32 16.01
C PRO A 230 -3.20 17.68 14.57
N VAL A 231 -4.41 17.35 14.13
CA VAL A 231 -4.81 17.55 12.73
C VAL A 231 -4.74 19.01 12.30
N ASN A 232 -5.06 19.95 13.20
CA ASN A 232 -4.97 21.38 12.94
C ASN A 232 -3.54 21.89 12.68
N GLU A 233 -2.52 21.17 13.14
CA GLU A 233 -1.11 21.49 12.86
C GLU A 233 -0.62 20.90 11.53
N GLU A 234 -1.38 19.96 10.95
CA GLU A 234 -1.09 19.26 9.70
C GLU A 234 -2.17 19.45 8.64
N GLN A 235 -2.86 20.58 8.69
CA GLN A 235 -4.01 20.89 7.81
C GLN A 235 -3.65 20.79 6.33
N ALA A 236 -2.45 21.24 5.92
CA ALA A 236 -1.99 21.16 4.54
C ALA A 236 -1.90 19.72 4.04
N ALA A 237 -1.41 18.79 4.87
CA ALA A 237 -1.34 17.36 4.52
C ALA A 237 -2.75 16.76 4.42
N LEU A 238 -3.66 17.10 5.35
CA LEU A 238 -5.04 16.65 5.28
C LEU A 238 -5.76 17.17 4.02
N ASP A 239 -5.54 18.44 3.65
CA ASP A 239 -6.15 19.04 2.47
C ASP A 239 -5.65 18.37 1.17
N GLU A 240 -4.36 18.01 1.12
CA GLU A 240 -3.80 17.24 -0.01
C GLU A 240 -4.42 15.84 -0.09
N ILE A 241 -4.54 15.11 1.03
CA ILE A 241 -5.22 13.80 1.09
C ILE A 241 -6.67 13.92 0.63
N LYS A 242 -7.41 14.94 1.09
CA LYS A 242 -8.79 15.21 0.67
C LYS A 242 -8.88 15.48 -0.83
N ALA A 243 -7.96 16.31 -1.36
CA ALA A 243 -7.93 16.64 -2.79
C ALA A 243 -7.70 15.40 -3.66
N LEU A 244 -6.74 14.54 -3.29
CA LEU A 244 -6.46 13.28 -3.98
C LEU A 244 -7.62 12.28 -3.86
N SER A 245 -8.34 12.29 -2.73
CA SER A 245 -9.47 11.37 -2.47
C SER A 245 -10.79 11.82 -3.10
N LYS A 246 -10.87 13.06 -3.60
CA LYS A 246 -12.10 13.65 -4.15
C LYS A 246 -12.72 12.78 -5.26
N ARG A 247 -11.89 12.18 -6.10
CA ARG A 247 -12.34 11.29 -7.19
C ARG A 247 -13.08 10.04 -6.70
N PHE A 248 -12.87 9.64 -5.45
CA PHE A 248 -13.48 8.46 -4.82
C PHE A 248 -14.71 8.80 -3.97
N GLY A 249 -15.01 10.08 -3.77
CA GLY A 249 -16.15 10.52 -2.97
C GLY A 249 -16.01 10.34 -1.47
N THR A 250 -14.82 10.00 -0.97
CA THR A 250 -14.55 9.78 0.44
C THR A 250 -14.81 11.04 1.26
N LYS A 251 -15.57 10.90 2.34
CA LYS A 251 -15.84 11.95 3.32
C LYS A 251 -14.89 11.86 4.50
N PHE A 252 -14.56 13.01 5.08
CA PHE A 252 -13.59 13.13 6.17
C PHE A 252 -14.19 13.94 7.30
N GLU A 253 -14.15 13.39 8.51
CA GLU A 253 -14.56 14.04 9.74
C GLU A 253 -13.39 14.07 10.72
N VAL A 254 -13.05 15.25 11.24
CA VAL A 254 -11.94 15.44 12.17
C VAL A 254 -12.45 15.41 13.59
N SER A 255 -11.83 14.60 14.45
CA SER A 255 -12.10 14.57 15.88
C SER A 255 -10.79 14.44 16.65
N GLY A 256 -10.30 15.55 17.22
CA GLY A 256 -8.99 15.58 17.90
C GLY A 256 -7.84 15.28 16.95
N ASP A 257 -7.09 14.23 17.25
CA ASP A 257 -5.92 13.77 16.49
C ASP A 257 -6.28 12.71 15.43
N GLU A 258 -7.55 12.40 15.28
CA GLU A 258 -8.05 11.39 14.34
C GLU A 258 -8.87 12.02 13.23
N VAL A 259 -8.74 11.45 12.05
CA VAL A 259 -9.57 11.72 10.88
C VAL A 259 -10.38 10.46 10.59
N PHE A 260 -11.69 10.50 10.79
CA PHE A 260 -12.60 9.44 10.41
C PHE A 260 -12.96 9.56 8.94
N ILE A 261 -13.19 8.41 8.30
CA ILE A 261 -13.52 8.33 6.87
C ILE A 261 -14.80 7.55 6.65
N SER A 262 -15.58 7.96 5.65
CA SER A 262 -16.81 7.29 5.22
C SER A 262 -17.05 7.48 3.72
N ALA A 263 -18.01 6.71 3.15
CA ALA A 263 -18.42 6.81 1.75
C ALA A 263 -19.26 8.09 1.48
#